data_bf1cbcb7cacb72726bec1ad64f07bbbb
#
_entry.id   bf1cbcb7cacb72726bec1ad64f07bbbb
#
_cell.length_a   1.000
_cell.length_b   1.000
_cell.length_c   1.000
_cell.angle_alpha   90.00
_cell.angle_beta   90.00
_cell.angle_gamma   90.00
#
_symmetry.space_group_name_H-M   'P 1'
#
loop_
_entity.id
_entity.type
_entity.pdbx_description
1 polymer ?
#
loop_
_entity_poly.entity_id
_entity_poly.type
_entity_poly.pdbx_seq_one_letter_code
_entity_poly.pdbx_strand_id
1 'polypeptide(L)'
;MAGNNTVLVLGATGGIGGEMARQLCDSGWDVRALRRGEQHAAGKRDGITWIVGDAMNRNDVMVAALGCSVIVHAVNPPGYRRWGELVLPMLDNTLAAASAQGATVVLPGTVYNFGPSAFPVLHEDSPQQPKTRKGAIRVELERRLASATTQGCR
;
A
#
# COMPACT_ATOMS: atom_id res chain seq x y z
N MET A 1 1.85 3.95 27.51
CA MET A 1 2.88 4.21 26.48
C MET A 1 2.14 4.70 25.24
N ALA A 2 2.45 5.90 24.76
CA ALA A 2 1.90 6.38 23.52
C ALA A 2 2.35 5.42 22.41
N GLY A 3 1.40 4.82 21.70
CA GLY A 3 1.70 3.96 20.57
C GLY A 3 2.47 4.77 19.51
N ASN A 4 3.35 4.10 18.79
CA ASN A 4 4.02 4.71 17.64
C ASN A 4 2.99 4.96 16.54
N ASN A 5 2.53 6.20 16.39
CA ASN A 5 1.53 6.62 15.42
C ASN A 5 2.20 7.17 14.14
N THR A 6 3.26 6.53 13.67
CA THR A 6 3.92 6.91 12.41
C THR A 6 3.44 5.98 11.29
N VAL A 7 2.99 6.56 10.18
CA VAL A 7 2.48 5.85 9.02
C VAL A 7 3.18 6.28 7.73
N LEU A 8 3.54 5.32 6.88
CA LEU A 8 3.97 5.57 5.50
C LEU A 8 2.79 5.36 4.55
N VAL A 9 2.49 6.35 3.71
CA VAL A 9 1.48 6.23 2.66
C VAL A 9 2.17 6.19 1.29
N LEU A 10 2.08 5.04 0.63
CA LEU A 10 2.49 4.86 -0.76
C LEU A 10 1.28 5.17 -1.65
N GLY A 11 1.44 6.11 -2.58
CA GLY A 11 0.35 6.56 -3.44
C GLY A 11 -0.45 7.75 -2.89
N ALA A 12 0.13 8.53 -1.99
CA ALA A 12 -0.50 9.72 -1.40
C ALA A 12 -0.83 10.85 -2.40
N THR A 13 -0.33 10.77 -3.63
CA THR A 13 -0.70 11.69 -4.72
C THR A 13 -1.96 11.24 -5.49
N GLY A 14 -2.49 10.05 -5.20
CA GLY A 14 -3.74 9.53 -5.78
C GLY A 14 -4.95 9.81 -4.89
N GLY A 15 -6.16 9.51 -5.40
CA GLY A 15 -7.41 9.79 -4.69
C GLY A 15 -7.50 9.09 -3.33
N ILE A 16 -7.36 7.77 -3.30
CA ILE A 16 -7.48 6.98 -2.04
C ILE A 16 -6.33 7.30 -1.09
N GLY A 17 -5.07 7.21 -1.57
CA GLY A 17 -3.91 7.44 -0.72
C GLY A 17 -3.82 8.87 -0.21
N GLY A 18 -4.19 9.87 -1.01
CA GLY A 18 -4.22 11.26 -0.61
C GLY A 18 -5.26 11.54 0.47
N GLU A 19 -6.47 11.01 0.32
CA GLU A 19 -7.52 11.16 1.34
C GLU A 19 -7.15 10.44 2.64
N MET A 20 -6.60 9.23 2.56
CA MET A 20 -6.11 8.53 3.74
C MET A 20 -5.00 9.31 4.46
N ALA A 21 -4.04 9.86 3.72
CA ALA A 21 -2.97 10.67 4.30
C ALA A 21 -3.53 11.89 5.04
N ARG A 22 -4.49 12.59 4.46
CA ARG A 22 -5.15 13.74 5.07
C ARG A 22 -5.89 13.35 6.36
N GLN A 23 -6.73 12.31 6.32
CA GLN A 23 -7.48 11.82 7.48
C GLN A 23 -6.57 11.37 8.63
N LEU A 24 -5.46 10.72 8.31
CA LEU A 24 -4.47 10.29 9.29
C LEU A 24 -3.78 11.50 9.94
N CYS A 25 -3.42 12.54 9.16
CA CYS A 25 -2.90 13.81 9.72
C CYS A 25 -3.91 14.46 10.66
N ASP A 26 -5.18 14.58 10.25
CA ASP A 26 -6.24 15.17 11.06
C ASP A 26 -6.48 14.39 12.36
N SER A 27 -6.18 13.08 12.34
CA SER A 27 -6.26 12.17 13.49
C SER A 27 -4.99 12.14 14.35
N GLY A 28 -4.02 13.01 14.08
CA GLY A 28 -2.80 13.15 14.87
C GLY A 28 -1.69 12.14 14.59
N TRP A 29 -1.73 11.45 13.44
CA TRP A 29 -0.64 10.59 12.99
C TRP A 29 0.52 11.39 12.41
N ASP A 30 1.75 10.92 12.63
CA ASP A 30 2.91 11.37 11.86
C ASP A 30 2.91 10.69 10.50
N VAL A 31 2.48 11.43 9.46
CA VAL A 31 2.29 10.89 8.12
C VAL A 31 3.49 11.17 7.25
N ARG A 32 4.06 10.11 6.69
CA ARG A 32 5.08 10.16 5.64
C ARG A 32 4.49 9.71 4.32
N ALA A 33 4.91 10.32 3.23
CA ALA A 33 4.47 9.96 1.88
C ALA A 33 5.65 9.86 0.94
N LEU A 34 5.74 8.73 0.23
CA LEU A 34 6.74 8.53 -0.82
C LEU A 34 6.21 9.02 -2.16
N ARG A 35 6.99 9.80 -2.90
CA ARG A 35 6.63 10.27 -4.23
C ARG A 35 7.82 10.34 -5.16
N ARG A 36 7.57 10.07 -6.44
CA ARG A 36 8.58 10.16 -7.50
C ARG A 36 8.83 11.61 -7.92
N GLY A 37 10.02 11.86 -8.43
CA GLY A 37 10.42 13.09 -9.12
C GLY A 37 11.16 14.08 -8.22
N GLU A 38 12.37 14.43 -8.64
CA GLU A 38 13.24 15.40 -7.98
C GLU A 38 12.69 16.84 -8.00
N GLN A 39 11.74 17.13 -8.90
CA GLN A 39 11.07 18.43 -9.04
C GLN A 39 10.25 18.82 -7.81
N HIS A 40 10.04 17.90 -6.93
CA HIS A 40 9.22 18.08 -5.75
C HIS A 40 10.08 17.93 -4.51
N ALA A 41 10.55 19.03 -3.96
CA ALA A 41 11.39 19.02 -2.78
C ALA A 41 10.82 18.12 -1.66
N ALA A 42 11.71 17.32 -1.08
CA ALA A 42 11.44 16.66 0.19
C ALA A 42 11.10 17.72 1.25
N GLY A 43 10.26 17.37 2.22
CA GLY A 43 9.93 18.25 3.31
C GLY A 43 8.48 18.14 3.78
N LYS A 44 8.15 18.87 4.84
CA LYS A 44 6.82 18.84 5.44
C LYS A 44 5.89 19.85 4.76
N ARG A 45 4.74 19.36 4.27
CA ARG A 45 3.65 20.19 3.70
C ARG A 45 2.30 19.61 4.09
N ASP A 46 1.37 20.47 4.50
CA ASP A 46 0.00 20.10 4.89
C ASP A 46 -0.03 18.94 5.92
N GLY A 47 0.88 18.97 6.89
CA GLY A 47 1.03 17.93 7.90
C GLY A 47 1.78 16.68 7.45
N ILE A 48 2.00 16.49 6.16
CA ILE A 48 2.64 15.30 5.57
C ILE A 48 4.13 15.54 5.34
N THR A 49 4.96 14.61 5.78
CA THR A 49 6.40 14.58 5.45
C THR A 49 6.61 13.85 4.11
N TRP A 50 6.92 14.62 3.08
CA TRP A 50 7.17 14.10 1.74
C TRP A 50 8.61 13.63 1.58
N ILE A 51 8.78 12.41 1.09
CA ILE A 51 10.06 11.76 0.82
C ILE A 51 10.15 11.49 -0.68
N VAL A 52 11.26 11.86 -1.31
CA VAL A 52 11.51 11.54 -2.73
C VAL A 52 11.99 10.10 -2.85
N GLY A 53 11.35 9.33 -3.72
CA GLY A 53 11.70 7.92 -3.97
C GLY A 53 10.66 7.21 -4.81
N ASP A 54 10.94 5.97 -5.18
CA ASP A 54 10.07 5.13 -6.01
C ASP A 54 9.64 3.86 -5.27
N ALA A 55 8.35 3.55 -5.29
CA ALA A 55 7.81 2.31 -4.73
C ALA A 55 8.38 1.05 -5.42
N MET A 56 8.91 1.18 -6.63
CA MET A 56 9.66 0.12 -7.33
C MET A 56 11.07 -0.07 -6.80
N ASN A 57 11.62 0.90 -6.08
CA ASN A 57 12.92 0.80 -5.45
C ASN A 57 12.77 0.32 -4.00
N ARG A 58 13.22 -0.89 -3.72
CA ARG A 58 13.14 -1.49 -2.40
C ARG A 58 13.81 -0.65 -1.31
N ASN A 59 14.98 -0.08 -1.61
CA ASN A 59 15.71 0.72 -0.63
C ASN A 59 14.97 2.00 -0.26
N ASP A 60 14.35 2.67 -1.24
CA ASP A 60 13.56 3.89 -1.00
C ASP A 60 12.39 3.59 -0.06
N VAL A 61 11.67 2.47 -0.30
CA VAL A 61 10.56 2.05 0.56
C VAL A 61 11.04 1.68 1.95
N MET A 62 12.14 0.94 2.06
CA MET A 62 12.74 0.55 3.35
C MET A 62 13.12 1.76 4.19
N VAL A 63 13.79 2.75 3.58
CA VAL A 63 14.21 3.98 4.26
C VAL A 63 13.00 4.82 4.68
N ALA A 64 12.02 4.99 3.80
CA ALA A 64 10.81 5.75 4.12
C ALA A 64 9.98 5.12 5.25
N ALA A 65 10.01 3.79 5.37
CA ALA A 65 9.26 3.03 6.37
C ALA A 65 9.94 2.96 7.75
N LEU A 66 11.16 3.46 7.91
CA LEU A 66 11.89 3.37 9.18
C LEU A 66 11.06 3.93 10.34
N GLY A 67 10.80 3.10 11.35
CA GLY A 67 10.02 3.47 12.53
C GLY A 67 8.52 3.63 12.29
N CYS A 68 7.98 3.25 11.12
CA CYS A 68 6.54 3.25 10.90
C CYS A 68 5.88 2.02 11.54
N SER A 69 4.72 2.22 12.15
CA SER A 69 3.87 1.15 12.67
C SER A 69 2.82 0.67 11.66
N VAL A 70 2.56 1.50 10.63
CA VAL A 70 1.60 1.20 9.57
C VAL A 70 2.18 1.62 8.21
N ILE A 71 1.92 0.83 7.17
CA ILE A 71 2.20 1.18 5.77
C ILE A 71 0.90 1.04 4.98
N VAL A 72 0.43 2.14 4.40
CA VAL A 72 -0.71 2.15 3.48
C VAL A 72 -0.19 1.93 2.06
N HIS A 73 -0.54 0.79 1.45
CA HIS A 73 -0.19 0.48 0.07
C HIS A 73 -1.34 0.88 -0.87
N ALA A 74 -1.44 2.17 -1.18
CA ALA A 74 -2.43 2.73 -2.10
C ALA A 74 -1.83 3.14 -3.45
N VAL A 75 -0.57 2.75 -3.71
CA VAL A 75 0.09 3.02 -5.00
C VAL A 75 -0.48 2.12 -6.08
N ASN A 76 -0.83 2.75 -7.22
CA ASN A 76 -1.32 2.03 -8.39
C ASN A 76 -0.75 2.70 -9.65
N PRO A 77 -0.21 1.93 -10.62
CA PRO A 77 0.27 2.49 -11.87
C PRO A 77 -0.85 3.23 -12.63
N PRO A 78 -0.60 4.47 -13.10
CA PRO A 78 -1.60 5.26 -13.77
C PRO A 78 -2.09 4.58 -15.06
N GLY A 79 -3.40 4.61 -15.29
CA GLY A 79 -4.02 4.03 -16.47
C GLY A 79 -3.88 2.51 -16.59
N TYR A 80 -3.54 1.82 -15.51
CA TYR A 80 -3.31 0.36 -15.49
C TYR A 80 -2.22 -0.12 -16.47
N ARG A 81 -1.32 0.77 -16.90
CA ARG A 81 -0.23 0.42 -17.81
C ARG A 81 0.78 -0.47 -17.11
N ARG A 82 1.23 -1.53 -17.81
CA ARG A 82 2.21 -2.51 -17.31
C ARG A 82 1.86 -3.07 -15.93
N TRP A 83 0.57 -3.19 -15.65
CA TRP A 83 0.07 -3.51 -14.32
C TRP A 83 0.62 -4.84 -13.79
N GLY A 84 0.70 -5.86 -14.64
CA GLY A 84 1.26 -7.16 -14.28
C GLY A 84 2.75 -7.14 -13.95
N GLU A 85 3.50 -6.13 -14.41
CA GLU A 85 4.94 -6.01 -14.17
C GLU A 85 5.27 -5.11 -12.96
N LEU A 86 4.37 -4.20 -12.60
CA LEU A 86 4.66 -3.18 -11.60
C LEU A 86 4.00 -3.47 -10.25
N VAL A 87 2.78 -3.97 -10.25
CA VAL A 87 1.96 -4.05 -9.03
C VAL A 87 2.52 -5.02 -8.02
N LEU A 88 2.90 -6.23 -8.45
CA LEU A 88 3.45 -7.24 -7.53
C LEU A 88 4.82 -6.85 -6.97
N PRO A 89 5.79 -6.36 -7.75
CA PRO A 89 7.07 -5.88 -7.20
C PRO A 89 6.92 -4.72 -6.21
N MET A 90 5.99 -3.77 -6.46
CA MET A 90 5.71 -2.69 -5.50
C MET A 90 5.19 -3.24 -4.18
N LEU A 91 4.28 -4.23 -4.22
CA LEU A 91 3.81 -4.88 -3.00
C LEU A 91 4.93 -5.62 -2.29
N ASP A 92 5.76 -6.37 -3.00
CA ASP A 92 6.88 -7.11 -2.40
C ASP A 92 7.84 -6.17 -1.65
N ASN A 93 8.10 -4.97 -2.19
CA ASN A 93 8.89 -3.95 -1.51
C ASN A 93 8.19 -3.45 -0.23
N THR A 94 6.88 -3.24 -0.29
CA THR A 94 6.07 -2.86 0.88
C THR A 94 6.10 -3.93 1.96
N LEU A 95 5.92 -5.19 1.60
CA LEU A 95 5.92 -6.31 2.55
C LEU A 95 7.29 -6.49 3.21
N ALA A 96 8.37 -6.33 2.44
CA ALA A 96 9.72 -6.37 2.99
C ALA A 96 9.96 -5.26 4.02
N ALA A 97 9.52 -4.04 3.71
CA ALA A 97 9.64 -2.91 4.65
C ALA A 97 8.76 -3.12 5.89
N ALA A 98 7.53 -3.58 5.71
CA ALA A 98 6.62 -3.89 6.82
C ALA A 98 7.18 -4.98 7.75
N SER A 99 7.70 -6.07 7.19
CA SER A 99 8.33 -7.14 7.96
C SER A 99 9.53 -6.63 8.78
N ALA A 100 10.38 -5.80 8.19
CA ALA A 100 11.54 -5.24 8.87
C ALA A 100 11.18 -4.29 10.03
N GLN A 101 10.01 -3.64 9.97
CA GLN A 101 9.53 -2.72 11.00
C GLN A 101 8.49 -3.34 11.96
N GLY A 102 8.02 -4.57 11.70
CA GLY A 102 6.86 -5.15 12.38
C GLY A 102 5.58 -4.36 12.16
N ALA A 103 5.48 -3.69 11.00
CA ALA A 103 4.39 -2.78 10.67
C ALA A 103 3.16 -3.52 10.13
N THR A 104 1.98 -2.92 10.33
CA THR A 104 0.74 -3.37 9.71
C THR A 104 0.63 -2.81 8.29
N VAL A 105 0.27 -3.66 7.32
CA VAL A 105 0.00 -3.22 5.95
C VAL A 105 -1.49 -3.07 5.71
N VAL A 106 -1.89 -1.90 5.20
CA VAL A 106 -3.26 -1.61 4.78
C VAL A 106 -3.30 -1.56 3.25
N LEU A 107 -4.08 -2.46 2.65
CA LEU A 107 -4.25 -2.55 1.20
C LEU A 107 -5.73 -2.29 0.84
N PRO A 108 -6.05 -1.30 0.00
CA PRO A 108 -7.42 -1.12 -0.50
C PRO A 108 -7.87 -2.34 -1.30
N GLY A 109 -8.95 -2.98 -0.87
CA GLY A 109 -9.54 -4.13 -1.56
C GLY A 109 -10.24 -3.75 -2.87
N THR A 110 -10.55 -4.76 -3.69
CA THR A 110 -11.38 -4.60 -4.90
C THR A 110 -12.30 -5.81 -5.09
N VAL A 111 -13.33 -5.63 -5.90
CA VAL A 111 -14.22 -6.72 -6.30
C VAL A 111 -13.70 -7.51 -7.51
N TYR A 112 -12.59 -7.14 -8.10
CA TYR A 112 -12.01 -7.82 -9.28
C TYR A 112 -11.54 -9.24 -8.98
N ASN A 113 -11.32 -9.56 -7.73
CA ASN A 113 -10.91 -10.87 -7.23
C ASN A 113 -11.97 -11.94 -7.45
N PHE A 114 -13.25 -11.54 -7.58
CA PHE A 114 -14.37 -12.45 -7.58
C PHE A 114 -14.90 -12.69 -9.00
N GLY A 115 -15.32 -13.91 -9.25
CA GLY A 115 -15.99 -14.30 -10.48
C GLY A 115 -17.53 -14.23 -10.36
N PRO A 116 -18.24 -14.43 -11.47
CA PRO A 116 -19.70 -14.35 -11.52
C PRO A 116 -20.44 -15.23 -10.50
N SER A 117 -19.86 -16.36 -10.13
CA SER A 117 -20.44 -17.30 -9.17
C SER A 117 -20.49 -16.78 -7.74
N ALA A 118 -19.74 -15.73 -7.41
CA ALA A 118 -19.73 -15.12 -6.08
C ALA A 118 -20.80 -14.02 -5.90
N PHE A 119 -21.39 -13.55 -7.00
CA PHE A 119 -22.41 -12.50 -6.96
C PHE A 119 -23.83 -13.07 -6.72
N PRO A 120 -24.82 -12.27 -6.24
CA PRO A 120 -24.74 -10.81 -6.04
C PRO A 120 -24.20 -10.35 -4.68
N VAL A 121 -24.02 -11.24 -3.72
CA VAL A 121 -23.57 -10.88 -2.37
C VAL A 121 -22.19 -11.47 -2.12
N LEU A 122 -21.21 -10.58 -1.86
CA LEU A 122 -19.85 -10.96 -1.51
C LEU A 122 -19.66 -10.95 0.00
N HIS A 123 -19.02 -12.00 0.50
CA HIS A 123 -18.57 -12.15 1.87
C HIS A 123 -17.03 -12.23 1.90
N GLU A 124 -16.45 -12.07 3.06
CA GLU A 124 -14.98 -12.11 3.23
C GLU A 124 -14.37 -13.47 2.83
N ASP A 125 -15.14 -14.54 3.01
CA ASP A 125 -14.77 -15.92 2.67
C ASP A 125 -15.27 -16.38 1.28
N SER A 126 -15.88 -15.47 0.50
CA SER A 126 -16.34 -15.81 -0.84
C SER A 126 -15.19 -16.28 -1.73
N PRO A 127 -15.40 -17.32 -2.56
CA PRO A 127 -14.34 -17.85 -3.41
C PRO A 127 -13.80 -16.82 -4.40
N GLN A 128 -12.49 -16.58 -4.38
CA GLN A 128 -11.83 -15.69 -5.32
C GLN A 128 -11.50 -16.44 -6.61
N GLN A 129 -12.40 -16.37 -7.58
CA GLN A 129 -12.28 -17.02 -8.89
C GLN A 129 -12.37 -15.99 -10.03
N PRO A 130 -11.35 -15.14 -10.20
CA PRO A 130 -11.39 -14.05 -11.17
C PRO A 130 -11.44 -14.57 -12.61
N LYS A 131 -12.18 -13.90 -13.48
CA LYS A 131 -12.22 -14.16 -14.92
C LYS A 131 -11.32 -13.23 -15.73
N THR A 132 -10.70 -12.26 -15.08
CA THR A 132 -9.86 -11.27 -15.75
C THR A 132 -8.41 -11.37 -15.28
N ARG A 133 -7.47 -10.95 -16.15
CA ARG A 133 -6.04 -10.85 -15.79
C ARG A 133 -5.82 -9.92 -14.59
N LYS A 134 -6.54 -8.81 -14.51
CA LYS A 134 -6.46 -7.87 -13.37
C LYS A 134 -6.95 -8.52 -12.08
N GLY A 135 -8.05 -9.26 -12.14
CA GLY A 135 -8.54 -10.01 -10.99
C GLY A 135 -7.52 -11.03 -10.50
N ALA A 136 -6.89 -11.78 -11.40
CA ALA A 136 -5.84 -12.74 -11.03
C ALA A 136 -4.64 -12.07 -10.34
N ILE A 137 -4.22 -10.89 -10.80
CA ILE A 137 -3.16 -10.10 -10.15
C ILE A 137 -3.59 -9.67 -8.75
N ARG A 138 -4.85 -9.25 -8.56
CA ARG A 138 -5.39 -8.87 -7.25
C ARG A 138 -5.45 -10.04 -6.28
N VAL A 139 -5.87 -11.21 -6.74
CA VAL A 139 -5.83 -12.45 -5.92
C VAL A 139 -4.40 -12.75 -5.46
N GLU A 140 -3.43 -12.64 -6.37
CA GLU A 140 -2.01 -12.85 -6.02
C GLU A 140 -1.49 -11.81 -5.02
N LEU A 141 -1.91 -10.52 -5.14
CA LEU A 141 -1.61 -9.48 -4.17
C LEU A 141 -2.07 -9.88 -2.76
N GLU A 142 -3.33 -10.27 -2.63
CA GLU A 142 -3.90 -10.63 -1.34
C GLU A 142 -3.29 -11.92 -0.78
N ARG A 143 -2.96 -12.88 -1.64
CA ARG A 143 -2.25 -14.09 -1.25
C ARG A 143 -0.86 -13.78 -0.67
N ARG A 144 -0.10 -12.88 -1.30
CA ARG A 144 1.21 -12.45 -0.79
C ARG A 144 1.08 -11.71 0.54
N LEU A 145 0.09 -10.83 0.65
CA LEU A 145 -0.20 -10.11 1.90
C LEU A 145 -0.50 -11.09 3.04
N ALA A 146 -1.40 -12.05 2.81
CA ALA A 146 -1.73 -13.09 3.81
C ALA A 146 -0.51 -13.94 4.19
N SER A 147 0.32 -14.31 3.21
CA SER A 147 1.55 -15.08 3.48
C SER A 147 2.56 -14.29 4.31
N ALA A 148 2.63 -12.98 4.16
CA ALA A 148 3.57 -12.14 4.89
C ALA A 148 3.23 -12.04 6.39
N THR A 149 1.99 -12.30 6.80
CA THR A 149 1.61 -12.31 8.23
C THR A 149 2.34 -13.39 9.02
N THR A 150 2.71 -14.50 8.38
CA THR A 150 3.50 -15.57 8.99
C THR A 150 4.98 -15.22 9.08
N GLN A 151 5.42 -14.12 8.47
CA GLN A 151 6.81 -13.67 8.39
C GLN A 151 7.06 -12.35 9.17
N GLY A 152 6.17 -12.00 10.10
CA GLY A 152 6.32 -10.83 10.98
C GLY A 152 5.67 -9.54 10.49
N CYS A 153 4.99 -9.54 9.34
CA CYS A 153 4.08 -8.46 8.93
C CYS A 153 2.74 -8.61 9.67
N ARG A 154 2.08 -7.49 9.97
CA ARG A 154 0.73 -7.46 10.58
C ARG A 154 -0.30 -6.91 9.62
#